data_24621f28bad438b244a32c0e8332bdee
#
_entry.id   24621f28bad438b244a32c0e8332bdee
#
_cell.length_a   1.000
_cell.length_b   1.000
_cell.length_c   1.000
_cell.angle_alpha   90.00
_cell.angle_beta   90.00
_cell.angle_gamma   90.00
#
_symmetry.space_group_name_H-M   'P 1'
#
loop_
_entity.id
_entity.type
_entity.pdbx_description
1 polymer ?
#
loop_
_entity_poly.entity_id
_entity_poly.type
_entity_poly.pdbx_seq_one_letter_code
_entity_poly.pdbx_strand_id
1 'polypeptide(L)'
;MKDERGALPEDAGHDNDNFRVKRYISKYTINPAITHGISQYVGSVEEGKFADLVLWHPVFFGVKQDIIIKGGMIIASKIDDANASIPTTQPVLYQPMFAAHGKAKNEACLRCV
;
A
#
# COMPACT_ATOMS: atom_id res chain seq x y z
N MET A 1 -10.43 19.81 6.04
CA MET A 1 -11.12 19.22 7.22
C MET A 1 -11.07 20.15 8.45
N LYS A 2 -9.92 20.74 8.75
CA LYS A 2 -9.80 21.69 9.87
C LYS A 2 -10.71 22.91 9.69
N ASP A 3 -10.81 23.44 8.47
CA ASP A 3 -11.68 24.57 8.11
C ASP A 3 -13.18 24.26 8.25
N GLU A 4 -13.56 23.01 7.97
CA GLU A 4 -14.97 22.58 8.01
C GLU A 4 -15.42 22.08 9.39
N ARG A 5 -14.53 21.46 10.15
CA ARG A 5 -14.86 20.73 11.40
C ARG A 5 -14.19 21.30 12.65
N GLY A 6 -13.45 22.39 12.49
CA GLY A 6 -12.67 22.99 13.57
C GLY A 6 -11.41 22.19 13.93
N ALA A 7 -10.52 22.83 14.67
CA ALA A 7 -9.30 22.21 15.18
C ALA A 7 -9.61 21.24 16.32
N LEU A 8 -8.88 20.13 16.37
CA LEU A 8 -8.86 19.28 17.56
C LEU A 8 -8.08 19.99 18.68
N PRO A 9 -8.39 19.72 19.97
CA PRO A 9 -7.64 20.33 21.08
C PRO A 9 -6.13 20.09 20.99
N GLU A 10 -5.72 18.92 20.51
CA GLU A 10 -4.31 18.51 20.36
C GLU A 10 -3.61 19.23 19.20
N ASP A 11 -4.37 19.66 18.19
CA ASP A 11 -3.87 20.42 17.02
C ASP A 11 -4.14 21.93 17.16
N ALA A 12 -4.64 22.39 18.30
CA ALA A 12 -4.90 23.79 18.56
C ALA A 12 -3.58 24.57 18.59
N GLY A 13 -3.47 25.57 17.72
CA GLY A 13 -2.24 26.39 17.60
C GLY A 13 -1.22 25.91 16.57
N HIS A 14 -1.42 24.75 15.96
CA HIS A 14 -0.61 24.27 14.86
C HIS A 14 -1.35 24.41 13.52
N ASP A 15 -0.63 24.73 12.45
CA ASP A 15 -1.18 24.82 11.11
C ASP A 15 -1.21 23.45 10.39
N ASN A 16 -1.61 22.41 11.11
CA ASN A 16 -1.75 21.06 10.59
C ASN A 16 -2.96 20.36 11.23
N ASP A 17 -3.31 19.19 10.69
CA ASP A 17 -4.41 18.33 11.13
C ASP A 17 -3.90 16.90 11.40
N ASN A 18 -2.66 16.78 11.84
CA ASN A 18 -1.95 15.50 11.94
C ASN A 18 -2.60 14.54 12.94
N PHE A 19 -3.10 15.01 14.07
CA PHE A 19 -3.78 14.16 15.04
C PHE A 19 -5.07 13.57 14.49
N ARG A 20 -5.82 14.35 13.71
CA ARG A 20 -7.00 13.85 13.03
C ARG A 20 -6.66 12.77 12.01
N VAL A 21 -5.61 12.99 11.20
CA VAL A 21 -5.10 11.99 10.25
C VAL A 21 -4.73 10.70 10.98
N LYS A 22 -3.97 10.77 12.08
CA LYS A 22 -3.62 9.61 12.91
C LYS A 22 -4.85 8.87 13.42
N ARG A 23 -5.87 9.57 13.89
CA ARG A 23 -7.14 8.98 14.35
C ARG A 23 -7.88 8.24 13.22
N TYR A 24 -7.89 8.80 12.01
CA TYR A 24 -8.50 8.12 10.86
C TYR A 24 -7.71 6.90 10.43
N ILE A 25 -6.40 7.01 10.35
CA ILE A 25 -5.53 5.87 9.98
C ILE A 25 -5.65 4.74 11.01
N SER A 26 -5.68 5.05 12.31
CA SER A 26 -5.82 4.03 13.34
C SER A 26 -7.09 3.19 13.22
N LYS A 27 -8.17 3.74 12.66
CA LYS A 27 -9.41 3.00 12.40
C LYS A 27 -9.26 1.89 11.36
N TYR A 28 -8.28 1.99 10.48
CA TYR A 28 -8.00 1.01 9.43
C TYR A 28 -6.81 0.11 9.74
N THR A 29 -6.02 0.45 10.74
CA THR A 29 -4.78 -0.25 11.08
C THR A 29 -4.86 -0.90 12.46
N ILE A 30 -4.52 -0.16 13.51
CA ILE A 30 -4.39 -0.74 14.86
C ILE A 30 -5.74 -1.13 15.49
N ASN A 31 -6.80 -0.36 15.29
CA ASN A 31 -8.08 -0.65 15.94
C ASN A 31 -8.68 -2.00 15.49
N PRO A 32 -8.73 -2.33 14.18
CA PRO A 32 -9.14 -3.67 13.75
C PRO A 32 -8.21 -4.77 14.29
N ALA A 33 -6.90 -4.54 14.32
CA ALA A 33 -5.94 -5.50 14.84
C ALA A 33 -6.18 -5.81 16.33
N ILE A 34 -6.51 -4.80 17.14
CA ILE A 34 -6.89 -4.99 18.55
C ILE A 34 -8.21 -5.78 18.65
N THR A 35 -9.21 -5.41 17.86
CA THR A 35 -10.52 -6.08 17.88
C THR A 35 -10.41 -7.56 17.55
N HIS A 36 -9.53 -7.92 16.61
CA HIS A 36 -9.29 -9.31 16.23
C HIS A 36 -8.24 -10.03 17.09
N GLY A 37 -7.62 -9.34 18.06
CA GLY A 37 -6.60 -9.93 18.95
C GLY A 37 -5.25 -10.22 18.28
N ILE A 38 -4.95 -9.59 17.14
CA ILE A 38 -3.71 -9.79 16.37
C ILE A 38 -2.78 -8.57 16.40
N SER A 39 -3.03 -7.60 17.27
CA SER A 39 -2.28 -6.35 17.37
C SER A 39 -0.79 -6.52 17.70
N GLN A 40 -0.42 -7.67 18.26
CA GLN A 40 0.96 -8.05 18.53
C GLN A 40 1.77 -8.36 17.25
N TYR A 41 1.09 -8.68 16.15
CA TYR A 41 1.74 -9.03 14.87
C TYR A 41 1.58 -7.96 13.81
N VAL A 42 0.47 -7.22 13.82
CA VAL A 42 0.10 -6.27 12.75
C VAL A 42 -0.57 -5.02 13.32
N GLY A 43 -0.71 -3.99 12.49
CA GLY A 43 -1.51 -2.79 12.77
C GLY A 43 -0.72 -1.57 13.23
N SER A 44 0.55 -1.71 13.59
CA SER A 44 1.44 -0.59 13.92
C SER A 44 2.87 -0.87 13.43
N VAL A 45 3.65 0.21 13.32
CA VAL A 45 5.07 0.13 12.93
C VAL A 45 5.90 0.03 14.20
N GLU A 46 6.23 -1.19 14.58
CA GLU A 46 7.02 -1.52 15.77
C GLU A 46 7.93 -2.71 15.49
N GLU A 47 9.02 -2.82 16.22
CA GLU A 47 9.92 -3.97 16.14
C GLU A 47 9.18 -5.25 16.51
N GLY A 48 9.46 -6.31 15.75
CA GLY A 48 8.83 -7.63 15.96
C GLY A 48 7.48 -7.84 15.27
N LYS A 49 6.94 -6.81 14.60
CA LYS A 49 5.70 -6.92 13.81
C LYS A 49 5.99 -7.15 12.32
N PHE A 50 4.99 -7.64 11.61
CA PHE A 50 5.08 -7.81 10.16
C PHE A 50 5.33 -6.48 9.46
N ALA A 51 6.29 -6.48 8.56
CA ALA A 51 6.64 -5.32 7.74
C ALA A 51 5.67 -5.17 6.55
N ASP A 52 4.41 -4.89 6.85
CA ASP A 52 3.37 -4.55 5.88
C ASP A 52 3.19 -3.03 5.90
N LEU A 53 3.88 -2.34 5.00
CA LEU A 53 4.03 -0.88 5.02
C LEU A 53 3.63 -0.27 3.68
N VAL A 54 3.04 0.90 3.74
CA VAL A 54 2.78 1.73 2.56
C VAL A 54 3.44 3.08 2.76
N LEU A 55 4.36 3.43 1.87
CA LEU A 55 5.03 4.72 1.86
C LEU A 55 4.28 5.68 0.92
N TRP A 56 4.05 6.89 1.42
CA TRP A 56 3.34 7.93 0.71
C TRP A 56 4.18 9.20 0.65
N HIS A 57 4.17 9.87 -0.49
CA HIS A 57 4.58 11.26 -0.52
C HIS A 57 3.50 12.12 0.17
N PRO A 58 3.84 13.03 1.09
CA PRO A 58 2.87 13.79 1.87
C PRO A 58 1.79 14.49 1.03
N VAL A 59 2.17 15.05 -0.12
CA VAL A 59 1.25 15.75 -1.03
C VAL A 59 0.22 14.81 -1.66
N PHE A 60 0.58 13.54 -1.89
CA PHE A 60 -0.27 12.53 -2.53
C PHE A 60 -0.82 11.50 -1.53
N PHE A 61 -0.82 11.85 -0.26
CA PHE A 61 -1.30 10.95 0.79
C PHE A 61 -2.74 10.47 0.53
N GLY A 62 -2.93 9.15 0.54
CA GLY A 62 -4.22 8.52 0.29
C GLY A 62 -4.65 8.44 -1.19
N VAL A 63 -3.88 9.04 -2.12
CA VAL A 63 -4.22 9.06 -3.55
C VAL A 63 -3.27 8.17 -4.34
N LYS A 64 -1.96 8.37 -4.18
CA LYS A 64 -0.94 7.62 -4.90
C LYS A 64 0.19 7.23 -3.95
N GLN A 65 0.37 5.94 -3.76
CA GLN A 65 1.48 5.38 -2.98
C GLN A 65 2.79 5.43 -3.78
N ASP A 66 3.89 5.56 -3.07
CA ASP A 66 5.23 5.50 -3.64
C ASP A 66 5.74 4.06 -3.64
N ILE A 67 5.71 3.40 -2.49
CA ILE A 67 6.20 2.03 -2.31
C ILE A 67 5.21 1.26 -1.44
N ILE A 68 4.96 0.02 -1.80
CA ILE A 68 4.21 -0.94 -0.97
C ILE A 68 5.13 -2.10 -0.61
N ILE A 69 5.28 -2.32 0.67
CA ILE A 69 6.07 -3.42 1.25
C ILE A 69 5.12 -4.38 1.92
N LYS A 70 5.28 -5.66 1.66
CA LYS A 70 4.55 -6.73 2.32
C LYS A 70 5.50 -7.82 2.79
N GLY A 71 5.43 -8.14 4.08
CA GLY A 71 6.34 -9.11 4.68
C GLY A 71 7.82 -8.77 4.52
N GLY A 72 8.16 -7.47 4.44
CA GLY A 72 9.53 -7.00 4.19
C GLY A 72 9.95 -6.97 2.73
N MET A 73 9.09 -7.39 1.79
CA MET A 73 9.39 -7.37 0.36
C MET A 73 8.63 -6.23 -0.34
N ILE A 74 9.28 -5.54 -1.27
CA ILE A 74 8.64 -4.54 -2.11
C ILE A 74 7.77 -5.26 -3.14
N ILE A 75 6.45 -5.05 -3.09
CA ILE A 75 5.48 -5.65 -4.01
C ILE A 75 5.00 -4.67 -5.08
N ALA A 76 5.09 -3.39 -4.83
CA ALA A 76 4.79 -2.35 -5.80
C ALA A 76 5.61 -1.10 -5.50
N SER A 77 6.09 -0.45 -6.56
CA SER A 77 6.77 0.85 -6.48
C SER A 77 6.53 1.65 -7.75
N LYS A 78 6.92 2.91 -7.75
CA LYS A 78 7.02 3.69 -8.99
C LYS A 78 8.06 3.07 -9.91
N ILE A 79 7.81 3.12 -11.22
CA ILE A 79 8.62 2.48 -12.27
C ILE A 79 10.10 2.92 -12.26
N ASP A 80 10.39 4.11 -11.71
CA ASP A 80 11.74 4.68 -11.70
C ASP A 80 12.53 4.39 -10.41
N ASP A 81 12.04 3.52 -9.54
CA ASP A 81 12.77 3.16 -8.32
C ASP A 81 13.76 2.04 -8.61
N ALA A 82 15.05 2.35 -8.57
CA ALA A 82 16.15 1.45 -8.92
C ALA A 82 16.22 0.17 -8.05
N ASN A 83 15.63 0.19 -6.86
CA ASN A 83 15.57 -0.95 -5.93
C ASN A 83 14.25 -1.71 -5.95
N ALA A 84 13.32 -1.33 -6.79
CA ALA A 84 12.10 -2.07 -7.03
C ALA A 84 12.36 -3.28 -7.93
N SER A 85 13.35 -4.07 -7.61
CA SER A 85 13.52 -5.40 -8.20
C SER A 85 12.37 -6.27 -7.75
N ILE A 86 11.25 -6.16 -8.45
CA ILE A 86 10.19 -7.14 -8.35
C ILE A 86 10.84 -8.47 -8.72
N PRO A 87 10.77 -9.50 -7.86
CA PRO A 87 11.19 -10.83 -8.27
C PRO A 87 10.48 -11.12 -9.59
N THR A 88 11.26 -11.42 -10.61
CA THR A 88 10.78 -11.67 -11.96
C THR A 88 9.50 -12.48 -11.89
N THR A 89 8.44 -11.91 -12.45
CA THR A 89 7.17 -12.61 -12.59
C THR A 89 7.47 -14.01 -13.13
N GLN A 90 7.02 -15.02 -12.43
CA GLN A 90 7.17 -16.39 -12.88
C GLN A 90 6.70 -16.48 -14.35
N PRO A 91 7.41 -17.14 -15.24
CA PRO A 91 6.98 -17.27 -16.63
C PRO A 91 5.56 -17.83 -16.63
N VAL A 92 4.65 -17.10 -17.27
CA VAL A 92 3.26 -17.53 -17.40
C VAL A 92 3.26 -18.75 -18.31
N LEU A 93 3.04 -19.92 -17.73
CA LEU A 93 2.82 -21.13 -18.50
C LEU A 93 1.37 -21.11 -18.97
N TYR A 94 1.18 -20.82 -20.25
CA TYR A 94 -0.14 -20.87 -20.87
C TYR A 94 -0.62 -22.31 -20.93
N GLN A 95 -1.70 -22.59 -20.24
CA GLN A 95 -2.40 -23.86 -20.43
C GLN A 95 -3.17 -23.80 -21.76
N PRO A 96 -3.20 -24.88 -22.57
CA PRO A 96 -3.87 -24.89 -23.87
C PRO A 96 -5.34 -24.47 -23.83
N MET A 97 -6.00 -24.72 -22.71
CA MET A 97 -7.40 -24.40 -22.48
C MET A 97 -7.67 -22.88 -22.33
N PHE A 98 -6.68 -22.10 -21.92
CA PHE A 98 -6.80 -20.67 -21.64
C PHE A 98 -5.91 -19.80 -22.50
N ALA A 99 -5.11 -20.37 -23.37
CA ALA A 99 -4.24 -19.63 -24.27
C ALA A 99 -5.01 -19.16 -25.51
N ALA A 100 -4.71 -17.95 -25.98
CA ALA A 100 -5.14 -17.50 -27.29
C ALA A 100 -4.47 -18.31 -28.38
N HIS A 101 -5.23 -18.72 -29.39
CA HIS A 101 -4.75 -19.49 -30.52
C HIS A 101 -4.68 -18.64 -31.80
N GLY A 102 -3.81 -19.02 -32.74
CA GLY A 102 -3.65 -18.35 -34.01
C GLY A 102 -3.03 -16.94 -33.89
N LYS A 103 -3.50 -16.01 -34.71
CA LYS A 103 -2.97 -14.62 -34.74
C LYS A 103 -3.16 -13.86 -33.46
N ALA A 104 -4.19 -14.14 -32.69
CA ALA A 104 -4.47 -13.49 -31.42
C ALA A 104 -3.43 -13.79 -30.32
N LYS A 105 -2.67 -14.88 -30.45
CA LYS A 105 -1.62 -15.26 -29.49
C LYS A 105 -0.52 -14.20 -29.36
N ASN A 106 -0.13 -13.60 -30.47
CA ASN A 106 0.95 -12.60 -30.48
C ASN A 106 0.51 -11.27 -29.84
N GLU A 107 -0.77 -10.90 -29.99
CA GLU A 107 -1.30 -9.68 -29.38
C GLU A 107 -1.59 -9.85 -27.87
N ALA A 108 -1.97 -11.04 -27.44
CA ALA A 108 -2.20 -11.33 -26.04
C ALA A 108 -0.90 -11.27 -25.20
N CYS A 109 0.23 -11.68 -25.78
CA CYS A 109 1.54 -11.61 -25.14
C CYS A 109 2.07 -10.17 -24.96
N LEU A 110 1.65 -9.22 -25.79
CA LEU A 110 2.09 -7.82 -25.73
C LEU A 110 1.34 -6.99 -24.66
N ARG A 111 0.26 -7.52 -24.10
CA ARG A 111 -0.51 -6.85 -23.03
C ARG A 111 -0.14 -7.29 -21.60
N CYS A 112 0.78 -8.23 -21.46
CA CYS A 112 1.27 -8.72 -20.17
C CYS A 112 2.64 -8.16 -19.78
N VAL A 113 3.02 -7.00 -20.34
CA VAL A 113 4.21 -6.24 -19.94
C VAL A 113 3.81 -4.99 -19.20
#